data_9207c13065d6a50f97fab9f149ed1b2f
#
_entry.id   9207c13065d6a50f97fab9f149ed1b2f
#
_cell.length_a   1.000
_cell.length_b   1.000
_cell.length_c   1.000
_cell.angle_alpha   90.00
_cell.angle_beta   90.00
_cell.angle_gamma   90.00
#
_symmetry.space_group_name_H-M   'P 1'
#
loop_
_entity.id
_entity.type
_entity.pdbx_description
1 polymer ?
#
loop_
_entity_poly.entity_id
_entity_poly.type
_entity_poly.pdbx_seq_one_letter_code
_entity_poly.pdbx_strand_id
1 'polypeptide(L)'
;LVSVVIPCYNAGPYIVDCLNSLQAQSYKKMEVILVNDASTDQTQSIVEKWIEKSNPPFPIIVCNLPINTGFAGALTIGYFMSSGEYIAVNDADDISHPLRFEKQVDFLEENLEYDLIGTNYQVFTDINLKESGQMANWLEYGDAIRKIYAEGGHCICHGTILFRGKIFDMLGGPTRRIHGAEDYEFIVKFLNAHLNVENLNEVLYYYRQHDQQRSKKFYGGDNSG
;
A
#
# COMPACT_ATOMS: atom_id res chain seq x y z
N LEU A 1 -17.34 1.02 1.50
CA LEU A 1 -16.56 0.19 0.59
C LEU A 1 -15.11 0.62 0.61
N VAL A 2 -14.17 -0.33 0.71
CA VAL A 2 -12.72 -0.10 0.57
C VAL A 2 -12.26 -0.64 -0.79
N SER A 3 -11.61 0.22 -1.59
CA SER A 3 -10.91 -0.19 -2.82
C SER A 3 -9.43 -0.43 -2.49
N VAL A 4 -8.98 -1.68 -2.54
CA VAL A 4 -7.58 -2.04 -2.29
C VAL A 4 -6.83 -2.03 -3.60
N VAL A 5 -5.92 -1.08 -3.77
CA VAL A 5 -5.09 -0.92 -4.97
C VAL A 5 -3.77 -1.65 -4.80
N ILE A 6 -3.46 -2.54 -5.73
CA ILE A 6 -2.22 -3.33 -5.77
C ILE A 6 -1.46 -2.99 -7.04
N PRO A 7 -0.45 -2.08 -6.98
CA PRO A 7 0.49 -1.91 -8.09
C PRO A 7 1.39 -3.15 -8.19
N CYS A 8 1.49 -3.75 -9.36
CA CYS A 8 2.12 -5.05 -9.53
C CYS A 8 3.07 -5.05 -10.74
N TYR A 9 4.34 -5.37 -10.53
CA TYR A 9 5.32 -5.57 -11.60
C TYR A 9 6.28 -6.70 -11.23
N ASN A 10 6.24 -7.80 -11.98
CA ASN A 10 7.09 -8.99 -11.75
C ASN A 10 6.99 -9.53 -10.30
N ALA A 11 5.76 -9.65 -9.79
CA ALA A 11 5.48 -10.10 -8.44
C ALA A 11 5.07 -11.59 -8.37
N GLY A 12 5.30 -12.36 -9.42
CA GLY A 12 4.91 -13.78 -9.50
C GLY A 12 5.24 -14.62 -8.27
N PRO A 13 6.42 -14.50 -7.65
CA PRO A 13 6.76 -15.26 -6.44
C PRO A 13 5.94 -14.91 -5.20
N TYR A 14 5.35 -13.71 -5.13
CA TYR A 14 4.80 -13.14 -3.89
C TYR A 14 3.29 -12.88 -3.93
N ILE A 15 2.74 -12.63 -5.12
CA ILE A 15 1.37 -12.14 -5.31
C ILE A 15 0.29 -13.05 -4.70
N VAL A 16 0.53 -14.36 -4.63
CA VAL A 16 -0.42 -15.31 -4.04
C VAL A 16 -0.56 -15.07 -2.53
N ASP A 17 0.53 -14.81 -1.82
CA ASP A 17 0.50 -14.53 -0.38
C ASP A 17 -0.23 -13.21 -0.11
N CYS A 18 0.04 -12.19 -0.92
CA CYS A 18 -0.67 -10.92 -0.90
C CYS A 18 -2.19 -11.14 -1.04
N LEU A 19 -2.64 -11.79 -2.11
CA LEU A 19 -4.05 -12.05 -2.37
C LEU A 19 -4.72 -12.92 -1.30
N ASN A 20 -4.03 -13.93 -0.77
CA ASN A 20 -4.52 -14.75 0.35
C ASN A 20 -4.73 -13.91 1.60
N SER A 21 -3.86 -12.94 1.87
CA SER A 21 -3.98 -12.04 3.02
C SER A 21 -5.20 -11.11 2.91
N LEU A 22 -5.55 -10.71 1.69
CA LEU A 22 -6.75 -9.92 1.42
C LEU A 22 -8.02 -10.77 1.55
N GLN A 23 -7.99 -12.02 1.11
CA GLN A 23 -9.11 -12.95 1.29
C GLN A 23 -9.38 -13.23 2.78
N ALA A 24 -8.34 -13.18 3.62
CA ALA A 24 -8.43 -13.40 5.06
C ALA A 24 -8.89 -12.18 5.87
N GLN A 25 -9.12 -11.02 5.25
CA GLN A 25 -9.56 -9.82 5.96
C GLN A 25 -10.90 -10.03 6.67
N SER A 26 -11.03 -9.50 7.90
CA SER A 26 -12.30 -9.44 8.64
C SER A 26 -13.30 -8.50 7.97
N TYR A 27 -12.83 -7.37 7.46
CA TYR A 27 -13.64 -6.39 6.73
C TYR A 27 -14.02 -6.92 5.34
N LYS A 28 -15.30 -7.20 5.10
CA LYS A 28 -15.76 -7.86 3.86
C LYS A 28 -16.25 -6.91 2.76
N LYS A 29 -16.54 -5.64 3.11
CA LYS A 29 -17.05 -4.66 2.15
C LYS A 29 -15.90 -4.01 1.38
N MET A 30 -15.25 -4.79 0.51
CA MET A 30 -14.08 -4.36 -0.24
C MET A 30 -14.12 -4.82 -1.70
N GLU A 31 -13.34 -4.19 -2.54
CA GLU A 31 -12.95 -4.61 -3.88
C GLU A 31 -11.43 -4.56 -4.00
N VAL A 32 -10.86 -5.32 -4.91
CA VAL A 32 -9.41 -5.31 -5.20
C VAL A 32 -9.18 -4.84 -6.63
N ILE A 33 -8.29 -3.86 -6.80
CA ILE A 33 -7.86 -3.36 -8.10
C ILE A 33 -6.37 -3.67 -8.24
N LEU A 34 -6.07 -4.73 -8.99
CA LEU A 34 -4.71 -5.14 -9.30
C LEU A 34 -4.28 -4.52 -10.63
N VAL A 35 -3.31 -3.61 -10.57
CA VAL A 35 -2.75 -2.97 -11.75
C VAL A 35 -1.43 -3.65 -12.10
N ASN A 36 -1.48 -4.54 -13.08
CA ASN A 36 -0.31 -5.22 -13.64
C ASN A 36 0.40 -4.27 -14.62
N ASP A 37 1.50 -3.69 -14.17
CA ASP A 37 2.27 -2.66 -14.87
C ASP A 37 3.22 -3.26 -15.92
N ALA A 38 2.65 -4.01 -16.86
CA ALA A 38 3.35 -4.73 -17.94
C ALA A 38 4.41 -5.72 -17.41
N SER A 39 4.05 -6.58 -16.46
CA SER A 39 4.92 -7.67 -15.99
C SER A 39 5.39 -8.56 -17.14
N THR A 40 6.64 -8.98 -17.07
CA THR A 40 7.30 -9.86 -18.06
C THR A 40 7.49 -11.29 -17.56
N ASP A 41 7.15 -11.54 -16.29
CA ASP A 41 7.18 -12.86 -15.66
C ASP A 41 5.79 -13.54 -15.70
N GLN A 42 5.58 -14.55 -14.87
CA GLN A 42 4.31 -15.29 -14.79
C GLN A 42 3.23 -14.62 -13.93
N THR A 43 3.42 -13.39 -13.47
CA THR A 43 2.51 -12.68 -12.56
C THR A 43 1.06 -12.75 -13.03
N GLN A 44 0.80 -12.37 -14.29
CA GLN A 44 -0.57 -12.37 -14.83
C GLN A 44 -1.22 -13.76 -14.76
N SER A 45 -0.54 -14.79 -15.24
CA SER A 45 -1.09 -16.16 -15.27
C SER A 45 -1.30 -16.73 -13.86
N ILE A 46 -0.48 -16.31 -12.89
CA ILE A 46 -0.63 -16.71 -11.48
C ILE A 46 -1.87 -16.05 -10.88
N VAL A 47 -2.09 -14.77 -11.13
CA VAL A 47 -3.28 -14.02 -10.64
C VAL A 47 -4.56 -14.62 -11.23
N GLU A 48 -4.60 -14.86 -12.55
CA GLU A 48 -5.76 -15.46 -13.22
C GLU A 48 -6.12 -16.84 -12.61
N LYS A 49 -5.12 -17.71 -12.44
CA LYS A 49 -5.31 -19.03 -11.81
C LYS A 49 -5.75 -18.92 -10.34
N TRP A 50 -5.25 -17.95 -9.61
CA TRP A 50 -5.65 -17.74 -8.23
C TRP A 50 -7.11 -17.31 -8.14
N ILE A 51 -7.58 -16.38 -8.98
CA ILE A 51 -8.97 -15.94 -9.04
C ILE A 51 -9.90 -17.12 -9.34
N GLU A 52 -9.58 -17.93 -10.35
CA GLU A 52 -10.38 -19.10 -10.72
C GLU A 52 -10.52 -20.13 -9.58
N LYS A 53 -9.44 -20.36 -8.83
CA LYS A 53 -9.42 -21.37 -7.76
C LYS A 53 -9.99 -20.90 -6.43
N SER A 54 -9.74 -19.64 -6.06
CA SER A 54 -10.03 -19.12 -4.73
C SER A 54 -11.46 -18.63 -4.57
N ASN A 55 -12.13 -18.27 -5.69
CA ASN A 55 -13.47 -17.69 -5.69
C ASN A 55 -13.61 -16.61 -4.57
N PRO A 56 -12.83 -15.53 -4.63
CA PRO A 56 -12.73 -14.57 -3.53
C PRO A 56 -14.09 -13.93 -3.21
N PRO A 57 -14.37 -13.58 -1.94
CA PRO A 57 -15.66 -13.05 -1.51
C PRO A 57 -15.87 -11.57 -1.89
N PHE A 58 -15.01 -11.00 -2.72
CA PHE A 58 -15.05 -9.62 -3.19
C PHE A 58 -14.69 -9.53 -4.67
N PRO A 59 -15.15 -8.49 -5.38
CA PRO A 59 -14.75 -8.24 -6.77
C PRO A 59 -13.24 -8.01 -6.89
N ILE A 60 -12.65 -8.56 -7.95
CA ILE A 60 -11.26 -8.26 -8.36
C ILE A 60 -11.28 -7.73 -9.78
N ILE A 61 -10.72 -6.54 -9.95
CA ILE A 61 -10.49 -5.90 -11.24
C ILE A 61 -9.00 -6.04 -11.56
N VAL A 62 -8.67 -6.75 -12.62
CA VAL A 62 -7.30 -6.88 -13.11
C VAL A 62 -7.11 -5.94 -14.29
N CYS A 63 -6.26 -4.92 -14.12
CA CYS A 63 -5.90 -3.98 -15.17
C CYS A 63 -4.49 -4.34 -15.69
N ASN A 64 -4.39 -4.92 -16.88
CA ASN A 64 -3.13 -5.22 -17.53
C ASN A 64 -2.71 -4.03 -18.40
N LEU A 65 -1.63 -3.34 -18.04
CA LEU A 65 -1.12 -2.21 -18.81
C LEU A 65 -0.27 -2.68 -19.99
N PRO A 66 -0.38 -2.02 -21.14
CA PRO A 66 0.40 -2.40 -22.34
C PRO A 66 1.88 -1.99 -22.24
N ILE A 67 2.22 -1.07 -21.35
CA ILE A 67 3.58 -0.57 -21.11
C ILE A 67 3.78 -0.34 -19.62
N ASN A 68 5.03 -0.44 -19.15
CA ASN A 68 5.37 -0.11 -17.77
C ASN A 68 5.28 1.41 -17.56
N THR A 69 4.41 1.82 -16.65
CA THR A 69 4.14 3.23 -16.28
C THR A 69 4.86 3.66 -15.00
N GLY A 70 5.49 2.70 -14.33
CA GLY A 70 6.14 2.87 -13.03
C GLY A 70 5.14 2.88 -11.87
N PHE A 71 5.65 2.79 -10.65
CA PHE A 71 4.87 2.65 -9.42
C PHE A 71 3.77 3.73 -9.28
N ALA A 72 4.14 5.01 -9.44
CA ALA A 72 3.19 6.12 -9.37
C ALA A 72 2.11 6.07 -10.47
N GLY A 73 2.47 5.62 -11.67
CA GLY A 73 1.53 5.45 -12.77
C GLY A 73 0.52 4.35 -12.49
N ALA A 74 0.99 3.19 -12.05
CA ALA A 74 0.13 2.06 -11.69
C ALA A 74 -0.81 2.41 -10.52
N LEU A 75 -0.30 3.07 -9.46
CA LEU A 75 -1.13 3.56 -8.35
C LEU A 75 -2.21 4.54 -8.83
N THR A 76 -1.85 5.54 -9.64
CA THR A 76 -2.81 6.55 -10.13
C THR A 76 -3.92 5.90 -10.95
N ILE A 77 -3.60 4.91 -11.78
CA ILE A 77 -4.58 4.14 -12.54
C ILE A 77 -5.50 3.37 -11.59
N GLY A 78 -4.94 2.70 -10.59
CA GLY A 78 -5.70 1.97 -9.58
C GLY A 78 -6.64 2.89 -8.77
N TYR A 79 -6.17 4.06 -8.36
CA TYR A 79 -7.00 5.06 -7.67
C TYR A 79 -8.15 5.57 -8.56
N PHE A 80 -7.86 5.82 -9.83
CA PHE A 80 -8.88 6.25 -10.79
C PHE A 80 -9.98 5.19 -11.01
N MET A 81 -9.63 3.91 -10.93
CA MET A 81 -10.57 2.79 -11.08
C MET A 81 -11.33 2.45 -9.77
N SER A 82 -10.94 3.04 -8.66
CA SER A 82 -11.54 2.79 -7.34
C SER A 82 -12.95 3.34 -7.27
N SER A 83 -13.89 2.53 -6.74
CA SER A 83 -15.28 2.94 -6.50
C SER A 83 -15.60 3.12 -5.01
N GLY A 84 -14.66 2.79 -4.14
CA GLY A 84 -14.83 2.81 -2.69
C GLY A 84 -14.78 4.21 -2.10
N GLU A 85 -15.47 4.36 -0.97
CA GLU A 85 -15.37 5.53 -0.12
C GLU A 85 -13.96 5.71 0.47
N TYR A 86 -13.28 4.59 0.66
CA TYR A 86 -11.89 4.52 1.09
C TYR A 86 -11.04 3.83 0.02
N ILE A 87 -9.82 4.33 -0.15
CA ILE A 87 -8.79 3.72 -1.01
C ILE A 87 -7.64 3.27 -0.11
N ALA A 88 -7.26 2.01 -0.21
CA ALA A 88 -6.12 1.44 0.48
C ALA A 88 -5.02 1.05 -0.51
N VAL A 89 -3.77 1.20 -0.11
CA VAL A 89 -2.63 0.65 -0.84
C VAL A 89 -2.20 -0.68 -0.23
N ASN A 90 -1.84 -1.63 -1.07
CA ASN A 90 -1.17 -2.86 -0.65
C ASN A 90 -0.10 -3.22 -1.69
N ASP A 91 1.15 -3.37 -1.26
CA ASP A 91 2.20 -3.79 -2.18
C ASP A 91 2.05 -5.27 -2.54
N ALA A 92 2.40 -5.63 -3.78
CA ALA A 92 2.14 -6.96 -4.33
C ALA A 92 2.99 -8.08 -3.70
N ASP A 93 4.05 -7.72 -2.99
CA ASP A 93 5.00 -8.60 -2.31
C ASP A 93 4.78 -8.69 -0.78
N ASP A 94 3.83 -7.91 -0.24
CA ASP A 94 3.56 -7.79 1.18
C ASP A 94 2.27 -8.51 1.62
N ILE A 95 2.07 -8.59 2.94
CA ILE A 95 0.95 -9.30 3.57
C ILE A 95 0.20 -8.36 4.51
N SER A 96 -1.11 -8.22 4.35
CA SER A 96 -1.97 -7.51 5.30
C SER A 96 -2.37 -8.39 6.50
N HIS A 97 -2.34 -7.81 7.70
CA HIS A 97 -2.93 -8.45 8.88
C HIS A 97 -4.45 -8.59 8.72
N PRO A 98 -5.09 -9.67 9.20
CA PRO A 98 -6.54 -9.90 8.98
C PRO A 98 -7.47 -8.78 9.47
N LEU A 99 -7.08 -8.01 10.46
CA LEU A 99 -7.87 -6.90 11.01
C LEU A 99 -7.50 -5.54 10.44
N ARG A 100 -6.61 -5.46 9.43
CA ARG A 100 -6.09 -4.19 8.94
C ARG A 100 -7.19 -3.22 8.52
N PHE A 101 -8.00 -3.61 7.56
CA PHE A 101 -8.99 -2.69 7.00
C PHE A 101 -10.13 -2.38 7.95
N GLU A 102 -10.53 -3.33 8.81
CA GLU A 102 -11.52 -3.09 9.86
C GLU A 102 -11.04 -1.96 10.78
N LYS A 103 -9.83 -2.09 11.35
CA LYS A 103 -9.28 -1.09 12.27
C LYS A 103 -9.05 0.28 11.63
N GLN A 104 -8.58 0.31 10.37
CA GLN A 104 -8.36 1.57 9.67
C GLN A 104 -9.69 2.28 9.33
N VAL A 105 -10.70 1.54 8.91
CA VAL A 105 -12.03 2.10 8.63
C VAL A 105 -12.69 2.59 9.92
N ASP A 106 -12.70 1.77 10.97
CA ASP A 106 -13.26 2.16 12.28
C ASP A 106 -12.62 3.44 12.79
N PHE A 107 -11.29 3.57 12.70
CA PHE A 107 -10.60 4.80 13.09
C PHE A 107 -11.10 6.02 12.31
N LEU A 108 -11.20 5.93 10.99
CA LEU A 108 -11.67 7.07 10.17
C LEU A 108 -13.17 7.37 10.35
N GLU A 109 -13.99 6.37 10.69
CA GLU A 109 -15.42 6.60 11.00
C GLU A 109 -15.61 7.27 12.36
N GLU A 110 -14.77 6.95 13.34
CA GLU A 110 -14.79 7.54 14.68
C GLU A 110 -14.12 8.91 14.75
N ASN A 111 -13.18 9.21 13.82
CA ASN A 111 -12.38 10.43 13.80
C ASN A 111 -12.51 11.12 12.44
N LEU A 112 -13.62 11.84 12.25
CA LEU A 112 -14.00 12.44 10.96
C LEU A 112 -13.07 13.56 10.49
N GLU A 113 -12.24 14.09 11.37
CA GLU A 113 -11.20 15.10 11.08
C GLU A 113 -9.98 14.52 10.35
N TYR A 114 -9.79 13.18 10.36
CA TYR A 114 -8.69 12.54 9.65
C TYR A 114 -9.08 12.10 8.24
N ASP A 115 -8.14 12.24 7.32
CA ASP A 115 -8.32 11.96 5.90
C ASP A 115 -7.49 10.77 5.41
N LEU A 116 -6.39 10.45 6.10
CA LEU A 116 -5.50 9.33 5.81
C LEU A 116 -5.02 8.68 7.10
N ILE A 117 -4.96 7.35 7.10
CA ILE A 117 -4.44 6.56 8.21
C ILE A 117 -3.43 5.53 7.69
N GLY A 118 -2.20 5.54 8.22
CA GLY A 118 -1.21 4.49 8.07
C GLY A 118 -1.26 3.50 9.23
N THR A 119 -0.43 2.47 9.20
CA THR A 119 -0.25 1.54 10.31
C THR A 119 1.21 1.21 10.54
N ASN A 120 1.55 0.70 11.71
CA ASN A 120 2.84 0.10 11.92
C ASN A 120 2.95 -1.23 11.15
N TYR A 121 4.17 -1.66 10.89
CA TYR A 121 4.46 -2.90 10.19
C TYR A 121 5.59 -3.68 10.85
N GLN A 122 5.64 -4.95 10.55
CA GLN A 122 6.71 -5.86 10.92
C GLN A 122 7.42 -6.36 9.67
N VAL A 123 8.76 -6.35 9.70
CA VAL A 123 9.58 -6.90 8.61
C VAL A 123 9.61 -8.42 8.71
N PHE A 124 9.53 -9.13 7.59
CA PHE A 124 9.72 -10.56 7.51
C PHE A 124 10.49 -10.97 6.25
N THR A 125 11.07 -12.16 6.30
CA THR A 125 11.66 -12.85 5.13
C THR A 125 10.95 -14.19 4.93
N ASP A 126 11.05 -14.80 3.75
CA ASP A 126 10.42 -16.09 3.46
C ASP A 126 10.88 -17.23 4.38
N ILE A 127 12.07 -17.10 4.98
CA ILE A 127 12.65 -18.07 5.90
C ILE A 127 12.07 -17.95 7.31
N ASN A 128 11.66 -16.73 7.72
CA ASN A 128 11.20 -16.41 9.07
C ASN A 128 9.77 -15.84 9.05
N LEU A 129 8.82 -16.69 8.68
CA LEU A 129 7.41 -16.31 8.64
C LEU A 129 6.93 -15.74 10.00
N LYS A 130 6.74 -14.43 10.06
CA LYS A 130 5.88 -13.72 11.03
C LYS A 130 6.29 -13.65 12.51
N GLU A 131 7.16 -14.50 13.04
CA GLU A 131 7.33 -14.62 14.52
C GLU A 131 8.51 -13.84 15.10
N SER A 132 9.43 -13.33 14.27
CA SER A 132 10.67 -12.69 14.75
C SER A 132 11.08 -11.41 14.02
N GLY A 133 10.19 -10.82 13.23
CA GLY A 133 10.51 -9.62 12.45
C GLY A 133 10.61 -8.37 13.33
N GLN A 134 11.51 -7.49 12.95
CA GLN A 134 11.65 -6.19 13.59
C GLN A 134 10.46 -5.31 13.22
N MET A 135 9.83 -4.67 14.21
CA MET A 135 8.84 -3.61 13.98
C MET A 135 9.52 -2.37 13.43
N ALA A 136 8.80 -1.60 12.62
CA ALA A 136 9.29 -0.30 12.19
C ALA A 136 9.49 0.63 13.39
N ASN A 137 10.62 1.36 13.40
CA ASN A 137 11.00 2.29 14.45
C ASN A 137 11.17 3.74 13.97
N TRP A 138 10.74 4.02 12.72
CA TRP A 138 10.85 5.34 12.08
C TRP A 138 9.48 6.02 11.87
N LEU A 139 8.40 5.34 12.21
CA LEU A 139 7.05 5.89 12.13
C LEU A 139 6.82 6.85 13.30
N GLU A 140 6.09 7.94 13.02
CA GLU A 140 5.69 8.90 14.02
C GLU A 140 4.16 9.04 14.08
N TYR A 141 3.65 9.68 15.11
CA TYR A 141 2.23 9.75 15.45
C TYR A 141 1.84 11.18 15.85
N GLY A 142 0.56 11.52 15.64
CA GLY A 142 0.01 12.81 16.04
C GLY A 142 0.74 14.00 15.40
N ASP A 143 0.94 15.03 16.19
CA ASP A 143 1.57 16.29 15.75
C ASP A 143 3.02 16.12 15.25
N ALA A 144 3.71 15.05 15.68
CA ALA A 144 5.07 14.77 15.24
C ALA A 144 5.15 14.52 13.73
N ILE A 145 4.10 13.95 13.11
CA ILE A 145 4.05 13.69 11.67
C ILE A 145 4.26 15.00 10.88
N ARG A 146 3.50 16.05 11.17
CA ARG A 146 3.62 17.33 10.48
C ARG A 146 5.00 17.94 10.63
N LYS A 147 5.59 17.84 11.85
CA LYS A 147 6.93 18.34 12.13
C LYS A 147 7.98 17.62 11.29
N ILE A 148 7.96 16.30 11.27
CA ILE A 148 8.90 15.48 10.47
C ILE A 148 8.84 15.86 9.00
N TYR A 149 7.64 15.95 8.40
CA TYR A 149 7.52 16.34 6.99
C TYR A 149 7.92 17.79 6.71
N ALA A 150 7.69 18.71 7.65
CA ALA A 150 8.15 20.10 7.52
C ALA A 150 9.68 20.23 7.54
N GLU A 151 10.37 19.30 8.19
CA GLU A 151 11.84 19.20 8.24
C GLU A 151 12.42 18.34 7.08
N GLY A 152 11.57 17.85 6.15
CA GLY A 152 11.98 17.03 5.01
C GLY A 152 12.15 15.55 5.33
N GLY A 153 11.72 15.10 6.52
CA GLY A 153 11.69 13.70 6.91
C GLY A 153 10.44 12.95 6.40
N HIS A 154 10.39 11.65 6.63
CA HIS A 154 9.30 10.76 6.22
C HIS A 154 8.98 9.78 7.35
N CYS A 155 7.70 9.60 7.68
CA CYS A 155 7.28 8.78 8.83
C CYS A 155 5.94 8.03 8.63
N ILE A 156 5.50 7.83 7.40
CA ILE A 156 4.31 7.03 7.05
C ILE A 156 4.68 6.00 6.00
N CYS A 157 4.50 4.72 6.27
CA CYS A 157 4.75 3.66 5.31
C CYS A 157 3.64 3.61 4.26
N HIS A 158 3.96 3.87 3.00
CA HIS A 158 2.98 4.00 1.91
C HIS A 158 2.16 2.72 1.66
N GLY A 159 2.76 1.54 1.75
CA GLY A 159 2.05 0.27 1.58
C GLY A 159 0.97 0.02 2.65
N THR A 160 0.98 0.80 3.75
CA THR A 160 0.02 0.67 4.85
C THR A 160 -1.14 1.65 4.80
N ILE A 161 -1.13 2.65 3.89
CA ILE A 161 -2.11 3.73 3.94
C ILE A 161 -3.51 3.28 3.52
N LEU A 162 -4.51 3.91 4.16
CA LEU A 162 -5.90 3.95 3.77
C LEU A 162 -6.39 5.39 3.90
N PHE A 163 -7.06 5.92 2.88
CA PHE A 163 -7.51 7.31 2.85
C PHE A 163 -8.90 7.45 2.24
N ARG A 164 -9.57 8.58 2.51
CA ARG A 164 -10.89 8.88 1.94
C ARG A 164 -10.79 9.09 0.44
N GLY A 165 -11.52 8.32 -0.37
CA GLY A 165 -11.45 8.32 -1.83
C GLY A 165 -11.66 9.69 -2.47
N LYS A 166 -12.55 10.53 -1.90
CA LYS A 166 -12.76 11.92 -2.34
C LYS A 166 -11.48 12.76 -2.41
N ILE A 167 -10.43 12.39 -1.65
CA ILE A 167 -9.16 13.12 -1.64
C ILE A 167 -8.39 12.88 -2.94
N PHE A 168 -8.50 11.70 -3.53
CA PHE A 168 -7.92 11.45 -4.85
C PHE A 168 -8.54 12.37 -5.91
N ASP A 169 -9.85 12.58 -5.89
CA ASP A 169 -10.52 13.50 -6.82
C ASP A 169 -10.03 14.94 -6.66
N MET A 170 -9.64 15.32 -5.44
CA MET A 170 -9.17 16.66 -5.11
C MET A 170 -7.68 16.87 -5.40
N LEU A 171 -6.82 15.92 -5.05
CA LEU A 171 -5.36 16.06 -5.08
C LEU A 171 -4.67 15.32 -6.23
N GLY A 172 -5.36 14.37 -6.87
CA GLY A 172 -4.77 13.42 -7.79
C GLY A 172 -3.88 12.38 -7.10
N GLY A 173 -3.26 11.52 -7.90
CA GLY A 173 -2.31 10.51 -7.43
C GLY A 173 -0.90 11.05 -7.22
N PRO A 174 0.06 10.17 -6.87
CA PRO A 174 1.47 10.53 -6.76
C PRO A 174 2.04 10.99 -8.11
N THR A 175 3.02 11.88 -8.08
CA THR A 175 3.61 12.48 -9.28
C THR A 175 4.52 11.49 -10.01
N ARG A 176 4.21 11.18 -11.26
CA ARG A 176 4.85 10.12 -12.07
C ARG A 176 6.35 10.28 -12.31
N ARG A 177 6.89 11.49 -12.26
CA ARG A 177 8.29 11.78 -12.61
C ARG A 177 9.21 11.94 -11.41
N ILE A 178 8.73 11.71 -10.21
CA ILE A 178 9.54 11.68 -9.00
C ILE A 178 9.89 10.21 -8.74
N HIS A 179 11.15 9.82 -8.97
CA HIS A 179 11.58 8.45 -8.78
C HIS A 179 12.15 8.26 -7.36
N GLY A 180 11.58 7.32 -6.60
CA GLY A 180 12.04 6.96 -5.27
C GLY A 180 11.51 7.83 -4.12
N ALA A 181 10.66 8.82 -4.40
CA ALA A 181 10.04 9.68 -3.38
C ALA A 181 8.54 9.93 -3.66
N GLU A 182 7.90 9.05 -4.42
CA GLU A 182 6.48 9.16 -4.77
C GLU A 182 5.58 9.03 -3.55
N ASP A 183 5.96 8.21 -2.60
CA ASP A 183 5.34 8.01 -1.30
C ASP A 183 5.41 9.27 -0.43
N TYR A 184 6.60 9.84 -0.27
CA TYR A 184 6.83 11.10 0.42
C TYR A 184 5.98 12.23 -0.19
N GLU A 185 6.07 12.41 -1.50
CA GLU A 185 5.36 13.46 -2.23
C GLU A 185 3.84 13.35 -2.10
N PHE A 186 3.31 12.13 -2.10
CA PHE A 186 1.88 11.91 -1.94
C PHE A 186 1.38 12.35 -0.56
N ILE A 187 2.09 12.02 0.52
CA ILE A 187 1.74 12.50 1.87
C ILE A 187 1.89 14.03 1.98
N VAL A 188 2.93 14.60 1.37
CA VAL A 188 3.12 16.06 1.35
C VAL A 188 1.94 16.78 0.69
N LYS A 189 1.30 16.20 -0.34
CA LYS A 189 0.06 16.77 -0.93
C LYS A 189 -1.05 16.88 0.10
N PHE A 190 -1.27 15.83 0.93
CA PHE A 190 -2.26 15.89 2.00
C PHE A 190 -1.95 17.01 3.00
N LEU A 191 -0.72 17.07 3.47
CA LEU A 191 -0.30 18.06 4.47
C LEU A 191 -0.39 19.50 3.96
N ASN A 192 -0.03 19.74 2.70
CA ASN A 192 -0.13 21.06 2.06
C ASN A 192 -1.58 21.47 1.79
N ALA A 193 -2.49 20.52 1.61
CA ALA A 193 -3.92 20.76 1.53
C ALA A 193 -4.59 20.91 2.91
N HIS A 194 -3.81 20.98 3.99
CA HIS A 194 -4.26 21.04 5.38
C HIS A 194 -5.11 19.85 5.83
N LEU A 195 -4.99 18.71 5.17
CA LEU A 195 -5.65 17.46 5.54
C LEU A 195 -4.91 16.78 6.70
N ASN A 196 -5.64 16.04 7.53
CA ASN A 196 -5.06 15.37 8.69
C ASN A 196 -4.69 13.92 8.34
N VAL A 197 -3.50 13.54 8.74
CA VAL A 197 -2.93 12.21 8.55
C VAL A 197 -2.47 11.65 9.90
N GLU A 198 -2.60 10.33 10.08
CA GLU A 198 -2.20 9.64 11.30
C GLU A 198 -1.62 8.26 11.00
N ASN A 199 -0.95 7.66 11.97
CA ASN A 199 -0.56 6.25 11.99
C ASN A 199 -1.21 5.53 13.18
N LEU A 200 -1.72 4.31 12.98
CA LEU A 200 -2.01 3.39 14.07
C LEU A 200 -0.70 2.74 14.55
N ASN A 201 -0.48 2.73 15.86
CA ASN A 201 0.71 2.08 16.44
C ASN A 201 0.60 0.53 16.47
N GLU A 202 -0.40 -0.03 15.85
CA GLU A 202 -0.58 -1.46 15.74
C GLU A 202 0.12 -2.02 14.50
N VAL A 203 0.76 -3.19 14.64
CA VAL A 203 1.31 -3.93 13.50
C VAL A 203 0.15 -4.58 12.75
N LEU A 204 -0.27 -3.94 11.67
CA LEU A 204 -1.35 -4.41 10.80
C LEU A 204 -0.87 -4.75 9.38
N TYR A 205 0.44 -4.76 9.18
CA TYR A 205 1.09 -5.03 7.91
C TYR A 205 2.39 -5.78 8.09
N TYR A 206 2.71 -6.68 7.18
CA TYR A 206 3.94 -7.45 7.16
C TYR A 206 4.69 -7.12 5.88
N TYR A 207 5.82 -6.43 6.04
CA TYR A 207 6.68 -5.96 4.98
C TYR A 207 7.72 -7.04 4.65
N ARG A 208 7.66 -7.58 3.43
CA ARG A 208 8.59 -8.61 2.99
C ARG A 208 9.94 -8.01 2.60
N GLN A 209 11.01 -8.64 3.02
CA GLN A 209 12.36 -8.31 2.54
C GLN A 209 12.87 -9.38 1.57
N HIS A 210 13.23 -8.96 0.37
CA HIS A 210 13.83 -9.79 -0.67
C HIS A 210 14.76 -8.97 -1.58
N ASP A 211 15.60 -9.64 -2.41
CA ASP A 211 16.63 -8.94 -3.18
C ASP A 211 16.12 -8.13 -4.37
N GLN A 212 14.91 -8.41 -4.84
CA GLN A 212 14.33 -7.74 -6.00
C GLN A 212 13.46 -6.52 -5.64
N GLN A 213 13.42 -6.13 -4.36
CA GLN A 213 12.60 -4.99 -3.91
C GLN A 213 13.01 -3.69 -4.58
N ARG A 214 11.98 -2.90 -4.94
CA ARG A 214 12.18 -1.58 -5.52
C ARG A 214 12.94 -0.64 -4.57
N SER A 215 12.65 -0.68 -3.28
CA SER A 215 13.31 0.13 -2.24
C SER A 215 14.83 -0.06 -2.20
N LYS A 216 15.34 -1.27 -2.43
CA LYS A 216 16.79 -1.52 -2.50
C LYS A 216 17.50 -0.78 -3.64
N LYS A 217 16.80 -0.46 -4.73
CA LYS A 217 17.35 0.30 -5.86
C LYS A 217 17.57 1.77 -5.54
N PHE A 218 16.80 2.34 -4.61
CA PHE A 218 16.84 3.76 -4.28
C PHE A 218 17.53 4.04 -2.95
N TYR A 219 17.45 3.11 -1.98
CA TYR A 219 17.97 3.28 -0.62
C TYR A 219 19.05 2.26 -0.25
N GLY A 220 19.37 1.30 -1.13
CA GLY A 220 20.38 0.25 -0.92
C GLY A 220 21.81 0.65 -1.31
N GLY A 221 22.17 1.92 -1.29
CA GLY A 221 23.57 2.35 -1.42
C GLY A 221 24.34 1.98 -0.16
N ASP A 222 25.45 1.24 -0.33
CA ASP A 222 26.42 0.88 0.70
C ASP A 222 26.71 2.04 1.65
N ASN A 223 26.20 1.97 2.89
CA ASN A 223 26.79 2.69 4.01
C ASN A 223 28.04 1.95 4.48
N SER A 224 29.03 1.83 3.60
CA SER A 224 30.41 1.50 3.94
C SER A 224 31.25 2.75 3.71
N GLY A 225 31.33 3.59 4.73
CA GLY A 225 32.15 4.78 4.78
C GLY A 225 32.21 5.27 6.21
#